data_1a9e80018115dbbf9b64bd490efaf696
#
_entry.id   1a9e80018115dbbf9b64bd490efaf696
#
_cell.length_a   1.000
_cell.length_b   1.000
_cell.length_c   1.000
_cell.angle_alpha   90.00
_cell.angle_beta   90.00
_cell.angle_gamma   90.00
#
_symmetry.space_group_name_H-M   'P 1'
#
loop_
_entity.id
_entity.type
_entity.pdbx_description
1 polymer ?
#
loop_
_entity_poly.entity_id
_entity_poly.type
_entity_poly.pdbx_seq_one_letter_code
_entity_poly.pdbx_strand_id
1 'polypeptide(L)'
;MDSSSYLVDDSGQAYEAKGLSDGKLNSAWFEGDDSSGLGSWVKFDLGGTKTVSGMKVWNGYWYSQDQWSRHNRAKDIEVEFSDGTKESFTLTDNMTAEQVRFKAAKATDSVQIKLKSIYRGSTFNHTGFSEIQILDQS
;
A
#
# COMPACT_ATOMS: atom_id res chain seq x y z
N MET A 1 -8.72 9.21 3.14
CA MET A 1 -8.10 7.95 2.73
C MET A 1 -9.16 6.86 2.69
N ASP A 2 -9.13 6.02 1.68
CA ASP A 2 -10.16 5.02 1.44
C ASP A 2 -9.53 3.70 0.96
N SER A 3 -10.28 2.60 1.00
CA SER A 3 -9.83 1.30 0.52
C SER A 3 -11.02 0.48 0.04
N SER A 4 -10.74 -0.53 -0.81
CA SER A 4 -11.77 -1.49 -1.25
C SER A 4 -12.27 -2.35 -0.10
N SER A 5 -11.40 -2.69 0.85
CA SER A 5 -11.73 -3.46 2.05
C SER A 5 -10.61 -3.32 3.07
N TYR A 6 -10.84 -3.79 4.29
CA TYR A 6 -9.78 -3.92 5.29
C TYR A 6 -10.06 -5.14 6.17
N LEU A 7 -8.98 -5.70 6.70
CA LEU A 7 -9.03 -6.88 7.55
C LEU A 7 -9.46 -6.51 8.96
N VAL A 8 -10.36 -7.31 9.55
CA VAL A 8 -10.63 -7.31 11.00
C VAL A 8 -10.24 -8.70 11.49
N ASP A 9 -9.29 -8.78 12.44
CA ASP A 9 -8.81 -10.06 12.93
C ASP A 9 -9.74 -10.64 14.02
N ASP A 10 -9.42 -11.84 14.50
CA ASP A 10 -10.24 -12.54 15.49
C ASP A 10 -10.33 -11.80 16.82
N SER A 11 -9.39 -10.92 17.13
CA SER A 11 -9.42 -10.09 18.34
C SER A 11 -10.29 -8.84 18.17
N GLY A 12 -10.78 -8.56 16.95
CA GLY A 12 -11.54 -7.37 16.62
C GLY A 12 -10.69 -6.19 16.19
N GLN A 13 -9.37 -6.36 16.03
CA GLN A 13 -8.50 -5.29 15.56
C GLN A 13 -8.71 -5.06 14.06
N ALA A 14 -8.95 -3.81 13.66
CA ALA A 14 -9.15 -3.41 12.27
C ALA A 14 -7.84 -2.86 11.69
N TYR A 15 -7.50 -3.31 10.49
CA TYR A 15 -6.30 -2.88 9.74
C TYR A 15 -6.73 -1.96 8.60
N GLU A 16 -7.19 -0.77 8.96
CA GLU A 16 -7.78 0.20 8.04
C GLU A 16 -6.71 0.98 7.27
N ALA A 17 -7.13 1.59 6.15
CA ALA A 17 -6.24 2.38 5.29
C ALA A 17 -5.53 3.51 6.04
N LYS A 18 -6.16 4.11 7.05
CA LYS A 18 -5.53 5.18 7.84
C LYS A 18 -4.23 4.74 8.53
N GLY A 19 -4.02 3.44 8.74
CA GLY A 19 -2.78 2.91 9.28
C GLY A 19 -1.58 3.12 8.37
N LEU A 20 -1.80 3.42 7.10
CA LEU A 20 -0.72 3.67 6.13
C LEU A 20 -0.04 5.01 6.31
N SER A 21 -0.65 5.95 7.02
CA SER A 21 -0.14 7.32 7.11
C SER A 21 -0.03 7.81 8.55
N ASP A 22 0.03 6.89 9.53
CA ASP A 22 0.11 7.26 10.95
C ASP A 22 1.56 7.42 11.45
N GLY A 23 2.56 7.16 10.61
CA GLY A 23 3.97 7.26 10.97
C GLY A 23 4.48 6.10 11.83
N LYS A 24 3.68 5.04 11.98
CA LYS A 24 4.03 3.89 12.81
C LYS A 24 4.19 2.65 11.94
N LEU A 25 5.19 1.83 12.25
CA LEU A 25 5.44 0.58 11.52
C LEU A 25 4.80 -0.64 12.18
N ASN A 26 4.20 -0.48 13.35
CA ASN A 26 3.47 -1.55 14.05
C ASN A 26 1.96 -1.54 13.75
N SER A 27 1.51 -0.63 12.92
CA SER A 27 0.16 -0.61 12.35
C SER A 27 0.26 -0.84 10.84
N ALA A 28 -0.84 -1.22 10.20
CA ALA A 28 -0.84 -1.56 8.78
C ALA A 28 -2.25 -1.49 8.21
N TRP A 29 -2.34 -1.33 6.89
CA TRP A 29 -3.55 -1.69 6.15
C TRP A 29 -3.37 -3.10 5.59
N PHE A 30 -4.37 -3.95 5.80
CA PHE A 30 -4.52 -5.23 5.11
C PHE A 30 -5.88 -5.26 4.45
N GLU A 31 -5.93 -5.81 3.24
CA GLU A 31 -7.19 -6.05 2.55
C GLU A 31 -8.05 -7.09 3.30
N GLY A 32 -9.37 -6.98 3.19
CA GLY A 32 -10.30 -7.89 3.86
C GLY A 32 -10.84 -8.98 2.94
N ASP A 33 -10.26 -9.16 1.76
CA ASP A 33 -10.67 -10.15 0.78
C ASP A 33 -10.04 -11.51 1.11
N ASP A 34 -10.78 -12.61 0.96
CA ASP A 34 -10.29 -13.96 1.25
C ASP A 34 -9.38 -14.52 0.15
N SER A 35 -9.19 -13.83 -0.97
CA SER A 35 -8.47 -14.31 -2.16
C SER A 35 -7.09 -13.69 -2.35
N SER A 36 -6.33 -13.45 -1.28
CA SER A 36 -5.01 -12.80 -1.29
C SER A 36 -5.02 -11.32 -1.67
N GLY A 37 -6.17 -10.74 -1.93
CA GLY A 37 -6.35 -9.31 -2.14
C GLY A 37 -6.07 -8.82 -3.54
N LEU A 38 -5.94 -9.70 -4.54
CA LEU A 38 -5.71 -9.26 -5.93
C LEU A 38 -6.88 -8.41 -6.40
N GLY A 39 -6.56 -7.21 -6.91
CA GLY A 39 -7.56 -6.22 -7.31
C GLY A 39 -7.99 -5.28 -6.18
N SER A 40 -7.59 -5.55 -4.94
CA SER A 40 -7.83 -4.63 -3.83
C SER A 40 -7.01 -3.36 -3.97
N TRP A 41 -7.54 -2.26 -3.47
CA TRP A 41 -6.90 -0.96 -3.63
C TRP A 41 -7.01 -0.12 -2.36
N VAL A 42 -6.10 0.82 -2.25
CA VAL A 42 -6.11 1.89 -1.24
C VAL A 42 -5.93 3.22 -1.96
N LYS A 43 -6.66 4.24 -1.54
CA LYS A 43 -6.69 5.55 -2.19
C LYS A 43 -6.37 6.65 -1.19
N PHE A 44 -5.40 7.47 -1.56
CA PHE A 44 -5.01 8.66 -0.81
C PHE A 44 -5.71 9.88 -1.41
N ASP A 45 -6.49 10.58 -0.58
CA ASP A 45 -7.05 11.88 -0.92
C ASP A 45 -6.07 12.96 -0.43
N LEU A 46 -5.57 13.76 -1.35
CA LEU A 46 -4.53 14.74 -1.05
C LEU A 46 -5.09 16.08 -0.55
N GLY A 47 -6.43 16.22 -0.50
CA GLY A 47 -7.06 17.44 -0.01
C GLY A 47 -7.01 18.61 -0.99
N GLY A 48 -6.68 18.34 -2.25
CA GLY A 48 -6.55 19.32 -3.32
C GLY A 48 -5.50 18.87 -4.30
N THR A 49 -5.36 19.57 -5.43
CA THR A 49 -4.36 19.23 -6.44
C THR A 49 -2.97 19.52 -5.92
N LYS A 50 -2.10 18.50 -5.96
CA LYS A 50 -0.68 18.61 -5.60
C LYS A 50 0.15 17.96 -6.67
N THR A 51 1.41 18.39 -6.78
CA THR A 51 2.36 17.76 -7.70
C THR A 51 3.14 16.71 -6.93
N VAL A 52 3.01 15.44 -7.36
CA VAL A 52 3.63 14.29 -6.71
C VAL A 52 4.70 13.70 -7.62
N SER A 53 5.80 13.25 -7.03
CA SER A 53 6.96 12.72 -7.78
C SER A 53 7.16 11.21 -7.57
N GLY A 54 6.54 10.64 -6.57
CA GLY A 54 6.70 9.24 -6.25
C GLY A 54 6.11 8.90 -4.91
N MET A 55 6.54 7.76 -4.36
CA MET A 55 6.12 7.34 -3.04
C MET A 55 7.20 6.48 -2.39
N LYS A 56 7.18 6.45 -1.06
CA LYS A 56 8.02 5.56 -0.27
C LYS A 56 7.12 4.52 0.37
N VAL A 57 7.46 3.24 0.21
CA VAL A 57 6.60 2.11 0.56
C VAL A 57 7.30 1.21 1.56
N TRP A 58 6.63 0.96 2.68
CA TRP A 58 7.01 -0.09 3.63
C TRP A 58 6.09 -1.28 3.38
N ASN A 59 6.54 -2.17 2.50
CA ASN A 59 5.75 -3.27 1.98
C ASN A 59 5.60 -4.39 3.00
N GLY A 60 4.39 -4.90 3.18
CA GLY A 60 4.10 -5.97 4.11
C GLY A 60 3.90 -5.48 5.56
N TYR A 61 3.93 -6.41 6.50
CA TYR A 61 3.68 -6.11 7.91
C TYR A 61 5.00 -5.99 8.69
N TRP A 62 5.35 -4.77 9.06
CA TRP A 62 6.64 -4.44 9.69
C TRP A 62 6.61 -4.50 11.22
N TYR A 63 5.57 -5.08 11.79
CA TYR A 63 5.48 -5.25 13.25
C TYR A 63 6.73 -5.96 13.79
N SER A 64 7.20 -6.99 13.09
CA SER A 64 8.45 -7.71 13.35
C SER A 64 8.86 -8.43 12.08
N GLN A 65 10.12 -8.88 12.01
CA GLN A 65 10.59 -9.66 10.87
C GLN A 65 9.81 -10.97 10.72
N ASP A 66 9.41 -11.59 11.84
CA ASP A 66 8.58 -12.80 11.84
C ASP A 66 7.22 -12.53 11.22
N GLN A 67 6.54 -11.46 11.63
CA GLN A 67 5.25 -11.09 11.05
C GLN A 67 5.36 -10.70 9.59
N TRP A 68 6.45 -10.01 9.21
CA TRP A 68 6.69 -9.65 7.81
C TRP A 68 6.76 -10.90 6.91
N SER A 69 7.48 -11.93 7.35
CA SER A 69 7.64 -13.15 6.55
C SER A 69 6.37 -14.01 6.51
N ARG A 70 5.48 -13.88 7.48
CA ARG A 70 4.24 -14.66 7.58
C ARG A 70 3.10 -14.11 6.73
N HIS A 71 3.10 -12.81 6.44
CA HIS A 71 2.05 -12.16 5.65
C HIS A 71 2.49 -11.98 4.21
N ASN A 72 1.52 -11.81 3.31
CA ASN A 72 1.83 -11.52 1.91
C ASN A 72 2.37 -10.10 1.77
N ARG A 73 3.24 -9.91 0.79
CA ARG A 73 3.76 -8.60 0.38
C ARG A 73 3.32 -8.33 -1.04
N ALA A 74 3.12 -7.07 -1.39
CA ALA A 74 2.75 -6.68 -2.75
C ALA A 74 3.94 -6.87 -3.69
N LYS A 75 3.69 -7.39 -4.88
CA LYS A 75 4.69 -7.55 -5.95
C LYS A 75 4.45 -6.49 -7.01
N ASP A 76 3.49 -6.72 -7.90
CA ASP A 76 3.12 -5.73 -8.91
C ASP A 76 1.97 -4.88 -8.39
N ILE A 77 2.11 -3.58 -8.51
CA ILE A 77 1.09 -2.61 -8.15
C ILE A 77 0.79 -1.71 -9.34
N GLU A 78 -0.44 -1.21 -9.38
CA GLU A 78 -0.88 -0.22 -10.36
C GLU A 78 -1.26 1.05 -9.61
N VAL A 79 -0.63 2.16 -9.99
CA VAL A 79 -0.91 3.47 -9.39
C VAL A 79 -1.77 4.25 -10.37
N GLU A 80 -2.92 4.75 -9.89
CA GLU A 80 -3.85 5.54 -10.69
C GLU A 80 -4.00 6.93 -10.10
N PHE A 81 -3.92 7.94 -10.98
CA PHE A 81 -4.07 9.35 -10.61
C PHE A 81 -5.50 9.82 -10.90
N SER A 82 -5.86 11.00 -10.37
CA SER A 82 -7.24 11.52 -10.48
C SER A 82 -7.69 11.77 -11.92
N ASP A 83 -6.77 11.95 -12.86
CA ASP A 83 -7.10 12.11 -14.29
C ASP A 83 -7.28 10.77 -15.02
N GLY A 84 -7.19 9.65 -14.30
CA GLY A 84 -7.34 8.32 -14.87
C GLY A 84 -6.07 7.71 -15.46
N THR A 85 -4.96 8.44 -15.48
CA THR A 85 -3.69 7.87 -15.95
C THR A 85 -3.13 6.90 -14.91
N LYS A 86 -2.38 5.89 -15.38
CA LYS A 86 -1.89 4.79 -14.56
C LYS A 86 -0.42 4.51 -14.83
N GLU A 87 0.29 4.07 -13.79
CA GLU A 87 1.65 3.55 -13.90
C GLU A 87 1.75 2.26 -13.11
N SER A 88 2.55 1.32 -13.60
CA SER A 88 2.76 0.03 -12.95
C SER A 88 4.18 -0.07 -12.42
N PHE A 89 4.33 -0.67 -11.24
CA PHE A 89 5.62 -0.88 -10.59
C PHE A 89 5.71 -2.28 -10.02
N THR A 90 6.93 -2.84 -9.99
CA THR A 90 7.22 -4.09 -9.31
C THR A 90 8.04 -3.78 -8.06
N LEU A 91 7.52 -4.13 -6.89
CA LEU A 91 8.20 -3.92 -5.62
C LEU A 91 9.14 -5.10 -5.34
N THR A 92 10.23 -4.84 -4.59
CA THR A 92 11.17 -5.90 -4.22
C THR A 92 10.65 -6.69 -3.02
N ASP A 93 11.04 -7.97 -2.91
CA ASP A 93 10.65 -8.84 -1.80
C ASP A 93 11.72 -8.81 -0.71
N ASN A 94 11.86 -7.67 -0.06
CA ASN A 94 12.72 -7.54 1.11
C ASN A 94 12.12 -6.53 2.10
N MET A 95 12.53 -6.64 3.35
CA MET A 95 12.06 -5.78 4.43
C MET A 95 12.90 -4.49 4.47
N THR A 96 12.81 -3.72 3.37
CA THR A 96 13.49 -2.44 3.19
C THR A 96 12.48 -1.44 2.62
N ALA A 97 12.44 -0.24 3.16
CA ALA A 97 11.58 0.81 2.60
C ALA A 97 12.04 1.12 1.18
N GLU A 98 11.11 1.07 0.24
CA GLU A 98 11.40 1.23 -1.18
C GLU A 98 10.84 2.55 -1.69
N GLN A 99 11.67 3.33 -2.38
CA GLN A 99 11.21 4.56 -3.03
C GLN A 99 10.88 4.25 -4.47
N VAL A 100 9.64 4.57 -4.85
CA VAL A 100 9.12 4.39 -6.20
C VAL A 100 8.99 5.78 -6.83
N ARG A 101 9.61 5.99 -8.00
CA ARG A 101 9.52 7.27 -8.71
C ARG A 101 8.55 7.15 -9.87
N PHE A 102 7.64 8.11 -9.97
CA PHE A 102 6.77 8.22 -11.14
C PHE A 102 7.59 8.66 -12.36
N LYS A 103 7.13 8.25 -13.55
CA LYS A 103 7.81 8.55 -14.81
C LYS A 103 8.04 10.06 -14.99
N ALA A 104 7.07 10.86 -14.55
CA ALA A 104 7.16 12.31 -14.51
C ALA A 104 6.37 12.81 -13.30
N ALA A 105 6.71 14.00 -12.80
CA ALA A 105 5.93 14.65 -11.76
C ALA A 105 4.49 14.82 -12.23
N LYS A 106 3.50 14.50 -11.37
CA LYS A 106 2.10 14.43 -11.73
C LYS A 106 1.26 15.35 -10.85
N ALA A 107 0.51 16.26 -11.46
CA ALA A 107 -0.49 17.05 -10.74
C ALA A 107 -1.74 16.21 -10.56
N THR A 108 -2.13 15.95 -9.32
CA THR A 108 -3.26 15.07 -8.99
C THR A 108 -3.83 15.43 -7.62
N ASP A 109 -5.12 15.15 -7.40
CA ASP A 109 -5.74 15.32 -6.08
C ASP A 109 -5.92 13.98 -5.34
N SER A 110 -5.61 12.86 -5.99
CA SER A 110 -5.66 11.54 -5.38
C SER A 110 -4.64 10.60 -6.00
N VAL A 111 -4.22 9.59 -5.22
CA VAL A 111 -3.35 8.51 -5.68
C VAL A 111 -3.96 7.20 -5.19
N GLN A 112 -4.28 6.29 -6.10
CA GLN A 112 -4.84 4.98 -5.78
C GLN A 112 -3.82 3.91 -6.13
N ILE A 113 -3.60 2.98 -5.21
CA ILE A 113 -2.67 1.86 -5.39
C ILE A 113 -3.47 0.57 -5.37
N LYS A 114 -3.39 -0.19 -6.46
CA LYS A 114 -4.11 -1.45 -6.63
C LYS A 114 -3.12 -2.61 -6.64
N LEU A 115 -3.47 -3.70 -5.94
CA LEU A 115 -2.66 -4.92 -5.90
C LEU A 115 -2.91 -5.74 -7.15
N LYS A 116 -1.86 -6.03 -7.91
CA LYS A 116 -1.94 -6.83 -9.14
C LYS A 116 -1.32 -8.21 -9.00
N SER A 117 -0.28 -8.35 -8.18
CA SER A 117 0.32 -9.64 -7.83
C SER A 117 1.02 -9.52 -6.47
N ILE A 118 1.36 -10.67 -5.88
CA ILE A 118 1.89 -10.72 -4.52
C ILE A 118 3.07 -11.67 -4.41
N TYR A 119 3.89 -11.44 -3.35
CA TYR A 119 4.80 -12.44 -2.80
C TYR A 119 4.09 -13.10 -1.63
N ARG A 120 3.98 -14.42 -1.64
CA ARG A 120 3.22 -15.14 -0.62
C ARG A 120 3.98 -15.21 0.71
N GLY A 121 3.24 -14.96 1.80
CA GLY A 121 3.73 -15.19 3.15
C GLY A 121 3.65 -16.68 3.52
N SER A 122 4.34 -17.05 4.59
CA SER A 122 4.42 -18.45 5.03
C SER A 122 3.17 -18.93 5.77
N THR A 123 2.35 -18.02 6.30
CA THR A 123 1.26 -18.39 7.22
C THR A 123 -0.09 -17.79 6.82
N PHE A 124 -0.14 -16.48 6.58
CA PHE A 124 -1.40 -15.76 6.37
C PHE A 124 -1.56 -15.35 4.91
N ASN A 125 -2.80 -15.40 4.41
CA ASN A 125 -3.11 -15.01 3.03
C ASN A 125 -3.71 -13.60 2.97
N HIS A 126 -3.15 -12.68 3.75
CA HIS A 126 -3.54 -11.27 3.75
C HIS A 126 -2.40 -10.43 3.23
N THR A 127 -2.70 -9.47 2.36
CA THR A 127 -1.72 -8.60 1.72
C THR A 127 -1.96 -7.15 2.13
N GLY A 128 -0.89 -6.44 2.43
CA GLY A 128 -1.00 -5.04 2.82
C GLY A 128 0.34 -4.35 2.94
N PHE A 129 0.28 -3.15 3.51
CA PHE A 129 1.45 -2.29 3.70
C PHE A 129 1.44 -1.74 5.12
N SER A 130 2.61 -1.54 5.69
CA SER A 130 2.74 -0.89 7.01
C SER A 130 2.68 0.62 6.91
N GLU A 131 3.26 1.19 5.83
CA GLU A 131 3.27 2.64 5.64
C GLU A 131 3.45 2.93 4.15
N ILE A 132 2.79 3.99 3.68
CA ILE A 132 3.04 4.57 2.36
C ILE A 132 3.09 6.08 2.51
N GLN A 133 4.17 6.69 2.06
CA GLN A 133 4.34 8.14 2.04
C GLN A 133 4.33 8.63 0.60
N ILE A 134 3.36 9.47 0.27
CA ILE A 134 3.31 10.12 -1.03
C ILE A 134 4.32 11.27 -1.02
N LEU A 135 5.18 11.32 -2.03
CA LEU A 135 6.26 12.31 -2.10
C LEU A 135 5.81 13.48 -2.96
N ASP A 136 5.65 14.63 -2.31
CA ASP A 136 5.33 15.88 -2.97
C ASP A 136 6.59 16.45 -3.62
N GLN A 137 6.42 17.07 -4.78
CA GLN A 137 7.46 17.92 -5.37
C GLN A 137 7.21 19.34 -4.86
N SER A 138 8.03 19.76 -3.93
CA SER A 138 7.98 21.11 -3.39
C SER A 138 8.84 22.07 -4.20
#